data_0fa88c5939c13e7267a067b3ac07d4ff
#
_entry.id   0fa88c5939c13e7267a067b3ac07d4ff
#
_cell.length_a   1.000
_cell.length_b   1.000
_cell.length_c   1.000
_cell.angle_alpha   90.00
_cell.angle_beta   90.00
_cell.angle_gamma   90.00
#
_symmetry.space_group_name_H-M   'P 1'
#
loop_
_entity.id
_entity.type
_entity.pdbx_description
1 polymer ?
#
loop_
_entity_poly.entity_id
_entity_poly.type
_entity_poly.pdbx_seq_one_letter_code
_entity_poly.pdbx_strand_id
1 'polypeptide(L)'
;VEAINEELLKPAIEQLKQQGKKGLVVIVDNLDRIDNRPKGFGRSQQEYLFIDQHECLQKLHCHKVYTIPLALKFSSEYGLLTARYTDDPKVLPMVPVKRRDGTLCEEGLRLLRLLVLVRAMPEQSEPERLAQVGELFEQPESLDRLCMVSGGHVRDLLRLLNGWVRKGRTFPLKQEKLEEVIRARRNEMTLQLSADEWVLLRQVRQQQKKVGGDDDY
;
A
#
# COMPACT_ATOMS: atom_id res chain seq x y z
N VAL A 1 1.14 -23.38 -18.44
CA VAL A 1 1.00 -22.03 -19.00
C VAL A 1 0.38 -22.10 -20.39
N GLU A 2 0.83 -23.03 -21.24
CA GLU A 2 0.35 -23.15 -22.62
C GLU A 2 -1.18 -23.37 -22.71
N ALA A 3 -1.73 -24.31 -21.93
CA ALA A 3 -3.17 -24.52 -21.84
C ALA A 3 -3.93 -23.24 -21.44
N ILE A 4 -3.41 -22.45 -20.50
CA ILE A 4 -4.01 -21.17 -20.09
C ILE A 4 -4.02 -20.18 -21.26
N ASN A 5 -2.94 -20.14 -22.05
CA ASN A 5 -2.86 -19.26 -23.20
C ASN A 5 -3.86 -19.65 -24.30
N GLU A 6 -3.93 -20.92 -24.66
CA GLU A 6 -4.76 -21.39 -25.78
C GLU A 6 -6.24 -21.53 -25.41
N GLU A 7 -6.54 -22.05 -24.22
CA GLU A 7 -7.91 -22.38 -23.83
C GLU A 7 -8.65 -21.22 -23.16
N LEU A 8 -7.92 -20.29 -22.53
CA LEU A 8 -8.52 -19.19 -21.75
C LEU A 8 -8.20 -17.80 -22.33
N LEU A 9 -6.90 -17.47 -22.47
CA LEU A 9 -6.51 -16.09 -22.81
C LEU A 9 -6.82 -15.75 -24.27
N LYS A 10 -6.50 -16.63 -25.19
CA LYS A 10 -6.72 -16.39 -26.64
C LYS A 10 -8.20 -16.18 -26.98
N PRO A 11 -9.15 -17.07 -26.60
CA PRO A 11 -10.58 -16.83 -26.83
C PRO A 11 -11.09 -15.55 -26.15
N ALA A 12 -10.65 -15.26 -24.93
CA ALA A 12 -11.05 -14.05 -24.21
C ALA A 12 -10.58 -12.78 -24.92
N ILE A 13 -9.33 -12.76 -25.43
CA ILE A 13 -8.78 -11.63 -26.17
C ILE A 13 -9.51 -11.43 -27.51
N GLU A 14 -9.83 -12.51 -28.22
CA GLU A 14 -10.59 -12.46 -29.47
C GLU A 14 -11.99 -11.88 -29.25
N GLN A 15 -12.69 -12.31 -28.21
CA GLN A 15 -13.99 -11.78 -27.84
C GLN A 15 -13.93 -10.29 -27.45
N LEU A 16 -12.92 -9.88 -26.69
CA LEU A 16 -12.71 -8.48 -26.33
C LEU A 16 -12.44 -7.61 -27.55
N LYS A 17 -11.65 -8.10 -28.53
CA LYS A 17 -11.39 -7.40 -29.80
C LYS A 17 -12.67 -7.21 -30.61
N GLN A 18 -13.55 -8.22 -30.67
CA GLN A 18 -14.87 -8.11 -31.34
C GLN A 18 -15.75 -7.04 -30.67
N GLN A 19 -15.58 -6.81 -29.38
CA GLN A 19 -16.25 -5.73 -28.66
C GLN A 19 -15.55 -4.36 -28.75
N GLY A 20 -14.57 -4.23 -29.64
CA GLY A 20 -13.82 -2.98 -29.85
C GLY A 20 -12.79 -2.66 -28.74
N LYS A 21 -12.46 -3.63 -27.88
CA LYS A 21 -11.41 -3.45 -26.85
C LYS A 21 -10.02 -3.69 -27.47
N LYS A 22 -9.01 -3.02 -26.91
CA LYS A 22 -7.62 -3.10 -27.41
C LYS A 22 -6.90 -4.38 -27.00
N GLY A 23 -7.33 -5.07 -25.94
CA GLY A 23 -6.69 -6.27 -25.42
C GLY A 23 -7.14 -6.61 -24.00
N LEU A 24 -6.39 -7.50 -23.36
CA LEU A 24 -6.60 -7.97 -22.01
C LEU A 24 -5.41 -7.59 -21.12
N VAL A 25 -5.69 -7.03 -19.95
CA VAL A 25 -4.71 -6.82 -18.88
C VAL A 25 -5.10 -7.72 -17.71
N VAL A 26 -4.20 -8.58 -17.27
CA VAL A 26 -4.35 -9.42 -16.09
C VAL A 26 -3.56 -8.79 -14.95
N ILE A 27 -4.23 -8.46 -13.85
CA ILE A 27 -3.60 -7.95 -12.63
C ILE A 27 -3.64 -9.05 -11.58
N VAL A 28 -2.47 -9.51 -11.16
CA VAL A 28 -2.33 -10.51 -10.09
C VAL A 28 -1.85 -9.78 -8.84
N ASP A 29 -2.78 -9.58 -7.93
CA ASP A 29 -2.55 -8.85 -6.68
C ASP A 29 -2.33 -9.83 -5.51
N ASN A 30 -1.87 -9.28 -4.38
CA ASN A 30 -1.59 -9.99 -3.12
C ASN A 30 -0.43 -11.02 -3.20
N LEU A 31 0.40 -11.00 -4.21
CA LEU A 31 1.62 -11.83 -4.25
C LEU A 31 2.66 -11.40 -3.20
N ASP A 32 2.51 -10.18 -2.65
CA ASP A 32 3.25 -9.69 -1.49
C ASP A 32 2.95 -10.45 -0.18
N ARG A 33 1.83 -11.18 -0.13
CA ARG A 33 1.41 -11.99 1.03
C ARG A 33 1.88 -13.45 0.97
N ILE A 34 2.61 -13.83 -0.05
CA ILE A 34 3.19 -15.17 -0.12
C ILE A 34 4.14 -15.34 1.06
N ASP A 35 3.97 -16.45 1.77
CA ASP A 35 4.79 -16.82 2.91
C ASP A 35 6.28 -16.76 2.55
N ASN A 36 7.07 -16.10 3.37
CA ASN A 36 8.51 -15.92 3.13
C ASN A 36 9.36 -17.05 3.74
N ARG A 37 8.81 -18.24 3.92
CA ARG A 37 9.58 -19.39 4.42
C ARG A 37 10.73 -19.69 3.48
N PRO A 38 11.93 -19.98 4.03
CA PRO A 38 13.04 -20.44 3.22
C PRO A 38 12.66 -21.75 2.52
N LYS A 39 12.88 -21.81 1.22
CA LYS A 39 12.91 -23.08 0.48
C LYS A 39 14.29 -23.69 0.58
N GLY A 40 14.38 -25.00 0.32
CA GLY A 40 15.68 -25.64 0.11
C GLY A 40 16.51 -24.78 -0.86
N PHE A 41 17.81 -24.65 -0.63
CA PHE A 41 18.75 -23.77 -1.36
C PHE A 41 18.86 -22.31 -0.86
N GLY A 42 18.35 -21.96 0.32
CA GLY A 42 18.59 -20.66 0.95
C GLY A 42 17.73 -19.50 0.44
N ARG A 43 16.94 -19.68 -0.63
CA ARG A 43 16.06 -18.63 -1.16
C ARG A 43 14.70 -18.63 -0.50
N SER A 44 14.11 -17.45 -0.37
CA SER A 44 12.74 -17.27 0.10
C SER A 44 11.72 -17.76 -0.97
N GLN A 45 10.50 -18.07 -0.54
CA GLN A 45 9.41 -18.41 -1.45
C GLN A 45 9.14 -17.29 -2.47
N GLN A 46 9.33 -16.04 -2.05
CA GLN A 46 9.13 -14.86 -2.88
C GLN A 46 10.20 -14.75 -3.97
N GLU A 47 11.46 -14.93 -3.62
CA GLU A 47 12.57 -14.97 -4.58
C GLU A 47 12.44 -16.12 -5.56
N TYR A 48 12.06 -17.30 -5.06
CA TYR A 48 11.81 -18.47 -5.93
C TYR A 48 10.74 -18.15 -6.98
N LEU A 49 9.61 -17.52 -6.59
CA LEU A 49 8.54 -17.20 -7.53
C LEU A 49 8.98 -16.17 -8.58
N PHE A 50 9.57 -15.07 -8.14
CA PHE A 50 9.83 -13.94 -9.04
C PHE A 50 11.16 -14.04 -9.79
N ILE A 51 12.13 -14.78 -9.27
CA ILE A 51 13.46 -14.93 -9.89
C ILE A 51 13.58 -16.27 -10.60
N ASP A 52 13.31 -17.38 -9.91
CA ASP A 52 13.53 -18.71 -10.49
C ASP A 52 12.38 -19.13 -11.42
N GLN A 53 11.14 -18.74 -11.11
CA GLN A 53 9.96 -19.05 -11.91
C GLN A 53 9.51 -17.90 -12.83
N HIS A 54 10.38 -16.91 -13.06
CA HIS A 54 10.06 -15.72 -13.86
C HIS A 54 9.53 -16.06 -15.27
N GLU A 55 10.08 -17.09 -15.92
CA GLU A 55 9.62 -17.53 -17.23
C GLU A 55 8.14 -17.93 -17.24
N CYS A 56 7.67 -18.63 -16.20
CA CYS A 56 6.27 -19.00 -16.09
C CYS A 56 5.36 -17.77 -15.99
N LEU A 57 5.80 -16.73 -15.28
CA LEU A 57 5.08 -15.48 -15.15
C LEU A 57 5.08 -14.68 -16.46
N GLN A 58 6.18 -14.75 -17.24
CA GLN A 58 6.30 -14.03 -18.50
C GLN A 58 5.59 -14.71 -19.65
N LYS A 59 5.45 -16.02 -19.65
CA LYS A 59 4.84 -16.82 -20.74
C LYS A 59 3.33 -16.64 -20.93
N LEU A 60 2.65 -15.85 -20.11
CA LEU A 60 1.24 -15.51 -20.35
C LEU A 60 1.11 -14.53 -21.53
N HIS A 61 0.27 -14.87 -22.51
CA HIS A 61 0.09 -14.10 -23.74
C HIS A 61 -0.95 -12.97 -23.58
N CYS A 62 -0.72 -12.10 -22.58
CA CYS A 62 -1.53 -10.90 -22.31
C CYS A 62 -0.67 -9.81 -21.68
N HIS A 63 -1.20 -8.59 -21.56
CA HIS A 63 -0.60 -7.59 -20.66
C HIS A 63 -0.81 -8.04 -19.22
N LYS A 64 0.23 -7.94 -18.40
CA LYS A 64 0.21 -8.44 -17.03
C LYS A 64 0.87 -7.47 -16.06
N VAL A 65 0.27 -7.35 -14.89
CA VAL A 65 0.80 -6.58 -13.77
C VAL A 65 0.82 -7.48 -12.55
N TYR A 66 1.97 -7.59 -11.91
CA TYR A 66 2.17 -8.34 -10.67
C TYR A 66 2.49 -7.39 -9.54
N THR A 67 1.82 -7.53 -8.39
CA THR A 67 2.32 -6.93 -7.15
C THR A 67 3.44 -7.80 -6.60
N ILE A 68 4.51 -7.17 -6.15
CA ILE A 68 5.66 -7.87 -5.56
C ILE A 68 5.90 -7.36 -4.14
N PRO A 69 6.46 -8.20 -3.24
CA PRO A 69 6.87 -7.76 -1.91
C PRO A 69 7.92 -6.66 -1.98
N LEU A 70 7.71 -5.60 -1.21
CA LEU A 70 8.66 -4.50 -1.14
C LEU A 70 10.05 -4.96 -0.65
N ALA A 71 10.09 -6.01 0.17
CA ALA A 71 11.33 -6.61 0.66
C ALA A 71 12.26 -7.06 -0.47
N LEU A 72 11.75 -7.53 -1.61
CA LEU A 72 12.56 -7.92 -2.75
C LEU A 72 13.39 -6.77 -3.33
N LYS A 73 12.90 -5.53 -3.22
CA LYS A 73 13.67 -4.35 -3.66
C LYS A 73 14.93 -4.11 -2.81
N PHE A 74 14.94 -4.60 -1.59
CA PHE A 74 16.02 -4.42 -0.63
C PHE A 74 16.81 -5.72 -0.41
N SER A 75 16.49 -6.78 -1.15
CA SER A 75 17.24 -8.03 -1.09
C SER A 75 18.53 -7.96 -1.93
N SER A 76 19.52 -8.79 -1.59
CA SER A 76 20.72 -8.99 -2.39
C SER A 76 20.43 -9.47 -3.82
N GLU A 77 19.30 -10.14 -4.01
CA GLU A 77 18.85 -10.71 -5.27
C GLU A 77 18.12 -9.70 -6.19
N TYR A 78 18.00 -8.42 -5.80
CA TYR A 78 17.30 -7.41 -6.59
C TYR A 78 17.89 -7.23 -8.00
N GLY A 79 19.22 -7.31 -8.12
CA GLY A 79 19.89 -7.25 -9.41
C GLY A 79 19.48 -8.38 -10.36
N LEU A 80 19.32 -9.60 -9.84
CA LEU A 80 18.80 -10.73 -10.62
C LEU A 80 17.32 -10.54 -10.98
N LEU A 81 16.53 -10.00 -10.07
CA LEU A 81 15.12 -9.69 -10.35
C LEU A 81 15.01 -8.73 -11.54
N THR A 82 15.71 -7.60 -11.52
CA THR A 82 15.66 -6.60 -12.60
C THR A 82 16.22 -7.14 -13.91
N ALA A 83 17.23 -7.99 -13.89
CA ALA A 83 17.79 -8.64 -15.08
C ALA A 83 16.82 -9.64 -15.75
N ARG A 84 15.81 -10.15 -15.02
CA ARG A 84 14.83 -11.12 -15.53
C ARG A 84 13.65 -10.49 -16.22
N TYR A 85 13.34 -9.21 -15.93
CA TYR A 85 12.18 -8.51 -16.48
C TYR A 85 12.61 -7.34 -17.34
N THR A 86 11.79 -7.01 -18.34
CA THR A 86 12.04 -5.90 -19.26
C THR A 86 11.98 -4.53 -18.57
N ASP A 87 11.11 -4.42 -17.58
CA ASP A 87 10.88 -3.19 -16.83
C ASP A 87 11.26 -3.38 -15.36
N ASP A 88 11.85 -2.35 -14.78
CA ASP A 88 12.12 -2.31 -13.35
C ASP A 88 10.83 -2.24 -12.53
N PRO A 89 10.79 -2.90 -11.37
CA PRO A 89 9.66 -2.80 -10.46
C PRO A 89 9.36 -1.36 -10.07
N LYS A 90 8.11 -0.94 -10.28
CA LYS A 90 7.65 0.40 -9.92
C LYS A 90 7.18 0.41 -8.47
N VAL A 91 7.70 1.34 -7.68
CA VAL A 91 7.23 1.55 -6.31
C VAL A 91 6.06 2.51 -6.34
N LEU A 92 4.90 2.08 -5.80
CA LEU A 92 3.79 2.98 -5.53
C LEU A 92 4.06 3.64 -4.16
N PRO A 93 4.42 4.95 -4.13
CA PRO A 93 4.71 5.62 -2.87
C PRO A 93 3.43 5.85 -2.07
N MET A 94 3.58 6.00 -0.76
CA MET A 94 2.52 6.52 0.10
C MET A 94 2.27 7.99 -0.24
N VAL A 95 1.06 8.49 0.03
CA VAL A 95 0.75 9.92 -0.12
C VAL A 95 1.58 10.70 0.90
N PRO A 96 2.43 11.65 0.50
CA PRO A 96 3.30 12.34 1.44
C PRO A 96 2.50 13.25 2.37
N VAL A 97 2.56 13.03 3.67
CA VAL A 97 1.98 13.93 4.70
C VAL A 97 3.03 14.91 5.23
N LYS A 98 4.31 14.56 5.09
CA LYS A 98 5.46 15.41 5.43
C LYS A 98 6.48 15.37 4.31
N ARG A 99 7.18 16.48 4.13
CA ARG A 99 8.36 16.58 3.27
C ARG A 99 9.60 16.09 4.01
N ARG A 100 10.72 15.96 3.30
CA ARG A 100 11.99 15.51 3.89
C ARG A 100 12.54 16.46 4.97
N ASP A 101 12.24 17.75 4.87
CA ASP A 101 12.60 18.78 5.85
C ASP A 101 11.72 18.79 7.11
N GLY A 102 10.74 17.88 7.17
CA GLY A 102 9.79 17.75 8.28
C GLY A 102 8.56 18.67 8.17
N THR A 103 8.50 19.56 7.21
CA THR A 103 7.32 20.41 6.96
C THR A 103 6.14 19.61 6.46
N LEU A 104 4.92 20.13 6.66
CA LEU A 104 3.71 19.47 6.18
C LEU A 104 3.64 19.49 4.64
N CYS A 105 3.16 18.43 4.05
CA CYS A 105 2.85 18.36 2.63
C CYS A 105 1.35 18.64 2.44
N GLU A 106 0.99 19.91 2.25
CA GLU A 106 -0.41 20.33 2.14
C GLU A 106 -1.15 19.64 1.01
N GLU A 107 -0.50 19.42 -0.13
CA GLU A 107 -1.10 18.70 -1.27
C GLU A 107 -1.43 17.27 -0.91
N GLY A 108 -0.53 16.56 -0.23
CA GLY A 108 -0.79 15.20 0.22
C GLY A 108 -1.91 15.13 1.25
N LEU A 109 -1.93 16.06 2.20
CA LEU A 109 -3.02 16.16 3.17
C LEU A 109 -4.36 16.46 2.49
N ARG A 110 -4.39 17.38 1.50
CA ARG A 110 -5.58 17.69 0.70
C ARG A 110 -6.11 16.42 0.00
N LEU A 111 -5.25 15.62 -0.62
CA LEU A 111 -5.65 14.38 -1.29
C LEU A 111 -6.23 13.35 -0.31
N LEU A 112 -5.65 13.21 0.88
CA LEU A 112 -6.16 12.30 1.90
C LEU A 112 -7.51 12.77 2.49
N ARG A 113 -7.67 14.08 2.75
CA ARG A 113 -8.96 14.67 3.14
C ARG A 113 -10.02 14.38 2.07
N LEU A 114 -9.69 14.68 0.81
CA LEU A 114 -10.59 14.44 -0.32
C LEU A 114 -11.00 12.97 -0.42
N LEU A 115 -10.06 12.03 -0.24
CA LEU A 115 -10.35 10.60 -0.25
C LEU A 115 -11.39 10.20 0.81
N VAL A 116 -11.30 10.78 2.02
CA VAL A 116 -12.27 10.54 3.10
C VAL A 116 -13.62 11.17 2.75
N LEU A 117 -13.63 12.42 2.33
CA LEU A 117 -14.85 13.19 2.06
C LEU A 117 -15.63 12.66 0.85
N VAL A 118 -14.95 12.22 -0.21
CA VAL A 118 -15.61 11.57 -1.37
C VAL A 118 -16.33 10.30 -0.97
N ARG A 119 -15.78 9.54 -0.01
CA ARG A 119 -16.45 8.31 0.48
C ARG A 119 -17.65 8.61 1.37
N ALA A 120 -17.60 9.70 2.14
CA ALA A 120 -18.70 10.11 2.99
C ALA A 120 -19.83 10.77 2.19
N MET A 121 -19.49 11.53 1.16
CA MET A 121 -20.40 12.36 0.37
C MET A 121 -20.10 12.21 -1.12
N PRO A 122 -20.38 11.06 -1.75
CA PRO A 122 -19.96 10.75 -3.13
C PRO A 122 -20.61 11.68 -4.17
N GLU A 123 -21.86 12.10 -3.95
CA GLU A 123 -22.65 12.88 -4.91
C GLU A 123 -22.33 14.39 -4.89
N GLN A 124 -21.57 14.86 -3.90
CA GLN A 124 -21.29 16.29 -3.73
C GLN A 124 -20.01 16.71 -4.44
N SER A 125 -19.89 17.97 -4.81
CA SER A 125 -18.66 18.61 -5.30
C SER A 125 -17.64 18.82 -4.17
N GLU A 126 -16.38 19.06 -4.52
CA GLU A 126 -15.32 19.31 -3.53
C GLU A 126 -15.64 20.53 -2.62
N PRO A 127 -16.11 21.68 -3.13
CA PRO A 127 -16.49 22.80 -2.27
C PRO A 127 -17.63 22.48 -1.29
N GLU A 128 -18.65 21.76 -1.74
CA GLU A 128 -19.76 21.34 -0.88
C GLU A 128 -19.31 20.41 0.24
N ARG A 129 -18.43 19.43 -0.08
CA ARG A 129 -17.85 18.54 0.92
C ARG A 129 -17.08 19.30 1.99
N LEU A 130 -16.27 20.29 1.58
CA LEU A 130 -15.49 21.10 2.50
C LEU A 130 -16.38 21.96 3.40
N ALA A 131 -17.49 22.49 2.89
CA ALA A 131 -18.44 23.27 3.68
C ALA A 131 -19.14 22.42 4.75
N GLN A 132 -19.32 21.11 4.51
CA GLN A 132 -20.03 20.19 5.40
C GLN A 132 -19.12 19.36 6.30
N VAL A 133 -17.82 19.63 6.35
CA VAL A 133 -16.86 18.91 7.21
C VAL A 133 -17.32 18.89 8.68
N GLY A 134 -17.89 20.02 9.17
CA GLY A 134 -18.40 20.15 10.54
C GLY A 134 -19.61 19.26 10.85
N GLU A 135 -20.36 18.80 9.85
CA GLU A 135 -21.45 17.85 10.06
C GLU A 135 -20.92 16.42 10.31
N LEU A 136 -19.73 16.10 9.77
CA LEU A 136 -19.10 14.81 9.92
C LEU A 136 -18.17 14.74 11.15
N PHE A 137 -17.45 15.80 11.44
CA PHE A 137 -16.44 15.87 12.48
C PHE A 137 -16.69 17.04 13.41
N GLU A 138 -16.73 16.77 14.73
CA GLU A 138 -16.92 17.81 15.76
C GLU A 138 -15.88 18.93 15.64
N GLN A 139 -14.67 18.57 15.29
CA GLN A 139 -13.57 19.49 15.01
C GLN A 139 -12.99 19.18 13.64
N PRO A 140 -13.00 20.12 12.67
CA PRO A 140 -12.45 19.90 11.33
C PRO A 140 -10.99 19.42 11.34
N GLU A 141 -10.20 19.90 12.30
CA GLU A 141 -8.77 19.55 12.50
C GLU A 141 -8.58 18.06 12.82
N SER A 142 -9.62 17.40 13.32
CA SER A 142 -9.58 15.95 13.58
C SER A 142 -9.39 15.13 12.30
N LEU A 143 -9.88 15.62 11.16
CA LEU A 143 -9.62 15.01 9.86
C LEU A 143 -8.14 15.10 9.49
N ASP A 144 -7.50 16.23 9.75
CA ASP A 144 -6.07 16.41 9.53
C ASP A 144 -5.24 15.52 10.43
N ARG A 145 -5.65 15.42 11.69
CA ARG A 145 -5.05 14.52 12.67
C ARG A 145 -5.10 13.06 12.19
N LEU A 146 -6.24 12.61 11.67
CA LEU A 146 -6.42 11.28 11.08
C LEU A 146 -5.48 11.07 9.88
N CYS A 147 -5.45 12.04 8.95
CA CYS A 147 -4.60 12.00 7.76
C CYS A 147 -3.11 11.92 8.15
N MET A 148 -2.67 12.74 9.11
CA MET A 148 -1.28 12.76 9.56
C MET A 148 -0.86 11.45 10.23
N VAL A 149 -1.71 10.88 11.09
CA VAL A 149 -1.40 9.64 11.82
C VAL A 149 -1.32 8.44 10.88
N SER A 150 -2.07 8.47 9.76
CA SER A 150 -1.97 7.41 8.74
C SER A 150 -0.58 7.32 8.08
N GLY A 151 0.24 8.37 8.21
CA GLY A 151 1.53 8.48 7.52
C GLY A 151 1.40 8.48 6.00
N GLY A 152 0.19 8.75 5.46
CA GLY A 152 -0.12 8.68 4.03
C GLY A 152 -0.47 7.28 3.52
N HIS A 153 -0.50 6.28 4.39
CA HIS A 153 -0.89 4.92 4.04
C HIS A 153 -2.42 4.81 3.97
N VAL A 154 -2.95 4.76 2.75
CA VAL A 154 -4.41 4.80 2.49
C VAL A 154 -5.18 3.71 3.24
N ARG A 155 -4.64 2.48 3.32
CA ARG A 155 -5.29 1.38 4.05
C ARG A 155 -5.41 1.67 5.54
N ASP A 156 -4.36 2.23 6.16
CA ASP A 156 -4.39 2.59 7.58
C ASP A 156 -5.29 3.80 7.84
N LEU A 157 -5.31 4.78 6.93
CA LEU A 157 -6.28 5.89 6.98
C LEU A 157 -7.72 5.35 7.07
N LEU A 158 -8.09 4.45 6.15
CA LEU A 158 -9.43 3.89 6.10
C LEU A 158 -9.73 2.96 7.30
N ARG A 159 -8.72 2.25 7.81
CA ARG A 159 -8.85 1.43 9.02
C ARG A 159 -9.11 2.28 10.25
N LEU A 160 -8.36 3.36 10.43
CA LEU A 160 -8.55 4.30 11.53
C LEU A 160 -9.90 5.00 11.43
N LEU A 161 -10.30 5.46 10.22
CA LEU A 161 -11.62 6.05 9.98
C LEU A 161 -12.75 5.08 10.34
N ASN A 162 -12.69 3.84 9.89
CA ASN A 162 -13.69 2.81 10.22
C ASN A 162 -13.75 2.56 11.74
N GLY A 163 -12.60 2.48 12.40
CA GLY A 163 -12.54 2.37 13.86
C GLY A 163 -13.18 3.57 14.55
N TRP A 164 -12.96 4.78 14.03
CA TRP A 164 -13.54 6.00 14.57
C TRP A 164 -15.05 6.04 14.42
N VAL A 165 -15.59 5.73 13.22
CA VAL A 165 -17.02 5.64 12.97
C VAL A 165 -17.68 4.61 13.88
N ARG A 166 -17.11 3.43 14.03
CA ARG A 166 -17.62 2.36 14.90
C ARG A 166 -17.66 2.75 16.38
N LYS A 167 -16.68 3.49 16.86
CA LYS A 167 -16.63 3.97 18.25
C LYS A 167 -17.51 5.18 18.48
N GLY A 168 -17.58 6.09 17.52
CA GLY A 168 -18.37 7.32 17.60
C GLY A 168 -19.87 7.06 17.60
N ARG A 169 -20.33 6.14 16.74
CA ARG A 169 -21.73 5.72 16.54
C ARG A 169 -22.68 6.81 16.04
N THR A 170 -22.39 8.06 16.30
CA THR A 170 -23.22 9.23 15.93
C THR A 170 -22.34 10.31 15.30
N PHE A 171 -22.93 11.12 14.42
CA PHE A 171 -22.28 12.30 13.85
C PHE A 171 -22.74 13.56 14.61
N PRO A 172 -21.90 14.57 14.69
CA PRO A 172 -20.49 14.59 14.27
C PRO A 172 -19.58 13.70 15.12
N LEU A 173 -18.53 13.12 14.51
CA LEU A 173 -17.57 12.25 15.18
C LEU A 173 -16.69 13.06 16.14
N LYS A 174 -16.63 12.61 17.40
CA LYS A 174 -15.87 13.29 18.47
C LYS A 174 -14.37 13.00 18.38
N GLN A 175 -13.54 14.02 18.57
CA GLN A 175 -12.08 13.89 18.56
C GLN A 175 -11.57 12.90 19.62
N GLU A 176 -12.18 12.89 20.81
CA GLU A 176 -11.82 11.94 21.87
C GLU A 176 -11.83 10.48 21.37
N LYS A 177 -12.86 10.11 20.58
CA LYS A 177 -12.98 8.76 20.02
C LYS A 177 -11.91 8.46 18.97
N LEU A 178 -11.48 9.46 18.22
CA LEU A 178 -10.33 9.33 17.31
C LEU A 178 -9.06 9.00 18.09
N GLU A 179 -8.76 9.73 19.18
CA GLU A 179 -7.55 9.50 19.98
C GLU A 179 -7.56 8.12 20.67
N GLU A 180 -8.73 7.61 21.05
CA GLU A 180 -8.86 6.23 21.54
C GLU A 180 -8.48 5.20 20.45
N VAL A 181 -8.94 5.40 19.20
CA VAL A 181 -8.63 4.53 18.07
C VAL A 181 -7.15 4.58 17.73
N ILE A 182 -6.57 5.78 17.69
CA ILE A 182 -5.14 5.99 17.44
C ILE A 182 -4.29 5.27 18.50
N ARG A 183 -4.67 5.40 19.76
CA ARG A 183 -3.98 4.75 20.88
C ARG A 183 -4.06 3.22 20.77
N ALA A 184 -5.23 2.69 20.46
CA ALA A 184 -5.41 1.25 20.26
C ALA A 184 -4.54 0.74 19.12
N ARG A 185 -4.53 1.45 17.97
CA ARG A 185 -3.71 1.09 16.81
C ARG A 185 -2.21 1.14 17.11
N ARG A 186 -1.76 2.18 17.79
CA ARG A 186 -0.37 2.29 18.24
C ARG A 186 0.03 1.10 19.10
N ASN A 187 -0.80 0.75 20.11
CA ASN A 187 -0.51 -0.36 20.99
C ASN A 187 -0.44 -1.70 20.23
N GLU A 188 -1.38 -1.93 19.31
CA GLU A 188 -1.36 -3.11 18.43
C GLU A 188 -0.05 -3.23 17.64
N MET A 189 0.41 -2.14 17.04
CA MET A 189 1.65 -2.13 16.27
C MET A 189 2.89 -2.33 17.14
N THR A 190 2.90 -1.76 18.36
CA THR A 190 4.06 -1.84 19.24
C THR A 190 4.21 -3.18 19.94
N LEU A 191 3.11 -3.94 20.11
CA LEU A 191 3.16 -5.28 20.69
C LEU A 191 3.96 -6.30 19.87
N GLN A 192 4.14 -6.03 18.59
CA GLN A 192 4.84 -6.93 17.66
C GLN A 192 6.35 -6.65 17.57
N LEU A 193 6.82 -5.57 18.20
CA LEU A 193 8.21 -5.13 18.09
C LEU A 193 9.04 -5.66 19.26
N SER A 194 10.14 -6.35 18.94
CA SER A 194 11.17 -6.76 19.90
C SER A 194 12.01 -5.57 20.38
N ALA A 195 12.77 -5.77 21.44
CA ALA A 195 13.68 -4.74 21.97
C ALA A 195 14.74 -4.33 20.92
N ASP A 196 15.27 -5.28 20.17
CA ASP A 196 16.31 -5.05 19.15
C ASP A 196 15.74 -4.28 17.96
N GLU A 197 14.53 -4.61 17.50
CA GLU A 197 13.85 -3.87 16.46
C GLU A 197 13.57 -2.41 16.88
N TRP A 198 13.27 -2.16 18.15
CA TRP A 198 13.15 -0.81 18.70
C TRP A 198 14.46 -0.01 18.58
N VAL A 199 15.62 -0.66 18.83
CA VAL A 199 16.92 -0.02 18.67
C VAL A 199 17.14 0.36 17.20
N LEU A 200 16.89 -0.56 16.28
CA LEU A 200 17.00 -0.31 14.83
C LEU A 200 16.08 0.82 14.36
N LEU A 201 14.82 0.83 14.78
CA LEU A 201 13.87 1.90 14.44
C LEU A 201 14.33 3.28 14.95
N ARG A 202 14.94 3.35 16.13
CA ARG A 202 15.52 4.60 16.63
C ARG A 202 16.70 5.07 15.79
N GLN A 203 17.57 4.16 15.36
CA GLN A 203 18.69 4.47 14.48
C GLN A 203 18.20 4.97 13.11
N VAL A 204 17.24 4.27 12.49
CA VAL A 204 16.61 4.72 11.22
C VAL A 204 16.03 6.11 11.37
N ARG A 205 15.33 6.39 12.47
CA ARG A 205 14.76 7.72 12.75
C ARG A 205 15.84 8.80 12.86
N GLN A 206 16.95 8.53 13.51
CA GLN A 206 18.05 9.48 13.69
C GLN A 206 18.84 9.72 12.40
N GLN A 207 19.15 8.66 11.68
CA GLN A 207 19.97 8.74 10.48
C GLN A 207 19.16 9.05 9.22
N GLN A 208 17.84 8.88 9.25
CA GLN A 208 16.94 9.04 8.09
C GLN A 208 17.34 8.20 6.87
N LYS A 209 18.01 7.08 7.10
CA LYS A 209 18.48 6.14 6.07
C LYS A 209 18.29 4.70 6.52
N LYS A 210 18.41 3.75 5.59
CA LYS A 210 18.44 2.33 5.90
C LYS A 210 19.57 2.05 6.89
N VAL A 211 19.26 1.33 7.96
CA VAL A 211 20.25 0.77 8.88
C VAL A 211 20.32 -0.72 8.57
N GLY A 212 21.49 -1.21 8.18
CA GLY A 212 21.70 -2.60 7.82
C GLY A 212 21.52 -3.55 9.01
N GLY A 213 21.03 -4.77 8.74
CA GLY A 213 21.41 -5.95 9.50
C GLY A 213 22.80 -6.40 9.06
N ASP A 214 23.19 -7.63 9.35
CA ASP A 214 24.55 -8.19 9.10
C ASP A 214 25.05 -8.10 7.64
N ASP A 215 24.22 -7.64 6.72
CA ASP A 215 24.59 -7.36 5.33
C ASP A 215 24.84 -5.86 5.16
N ASP A 216 26.06 -5.44 5.38
CA ASP A 216 26.56 -4.15 4.91
C ASP A 216 26.55 -4.11 3.37
N TYR A 217 25.52 -3.49 2.79
CA TYR A 217 25.47 -3.08 1.39
C TYR A 217 25.16 -1.60 1.26
#